data_fcf97a174605fb438047ba292bca0085
#
_entry.id   fcf97a174605fb438047ba292bca0085
#
_cell.length_a   1.000
_cell.length_b   1.000
_cell.length_c   1.000
_cell.angle_alpha   90.00
_cell.angle_beta   90.00
_cell.angle_gamma   90.00
#
_symmetry.space_group_name_H-M   'P 1'
#
loop_
_entity.id
_entity.type
_entity.pdbx_description
1 polymer ?
#
loop_
_entity_poly.entity_id
_entity_poly.type
_entity_poly.pdbx_seq_one_letter_code
_entity_poly.pdbx_strand_id
1 'polypeptide(L)'
;MFKQVGPPLSIRLDFNYTHDIPEWAFKRAAQHFLKKNVDRYSSDSPLNRITQLYRPVRKGDLYRLEYTASSKTLALSLNQRVLGSIQDAQANQYFKIWFGQSPFSAKLKQQLLNE
;
A
#
# COMPACT_ATOMS: atom_id res chain seq x y z
N MET A 1 1.03 2.53 -12.14
CA MET A 1 2.21 2.54 -11.32
C MET A 1 2.21 3.60 -10.24
N PHE A 2 3.33 4.24 -9.99
CA PHE A 2 3.42 5.32 -9.00
C PHE A 2 3.12 6.64 -9.66
N LYS A 3 2.32 7.48 -8.98
CA LYS A 3 1.99 8.81 -9.49
C LYS A 3 1.84 9.77 -8.31
N GLN A 4 2.55 10.89 -8.36
CA GLN A 4 2.44 11.95 -7.38
C GLN A 4 1.85 13.20 -8.05
N VAL A 5 0.85 13.79 -7.40
CA VAL A 5 0.16 14.97 -7.89
C VAL A 5 0.45 16.12 -6.94
N GLY A 6 0.58 17.37 -7.45
CA GLY A 6 0.95 18.54 -6.67
C GLY A 6 0.08 18.83 -5.45
N PRO A 7 0.30 19.97 -4.78
CA PRO A 7 -0.37 20.25 -3.49
C PRO A 7 -1.88 20.38 -3.63
N PRO A 8 -2.70 19.79 -2.70
CA PRO A 8 -2.21 18.85 -1.71
C PRO A 8 -1.72 17.59 -2.39
N LEU A 9 -0.67 16.99 -1.84
CA LEU A 9 -0.06 15.81 -2.45
C LEU A 9 -1.01 14.63 -2.41
N SER A 10 -1.07 13.92 -3.54
CA SER A 10 -1.73 12.63 -3.63
C SER A 10 -0.73 11.62 -4.14
N ILE A 11 -0.73 10.43 -3.54
CA ILE A 11 0.11 9.33 -3.97
C ILE A 11 -0.82 8.20 -4.35
N ARG A 12 -0.65 7.67 -5.57
CA ARG A 12 -1.43 6.53 -6.04
C ARG A 12 -0.51 5.44 -6.53
N LEU A 13 -0.73 4.23 -6.06
CA LEU A 13 0.06 3.07 -6.46
C LEU A 13 -0.91 1.99 -6.94
N ASP A 14 -0.77 1.61 -8.20
CA ASP A 14 -1.62 0.61 -8.82
C ASP A 14 -0.82 -0.67 -9.07
N PHE A 15 -1.42 -1.82 -8.73
CA PHE A 15 -0.81 -3.13 -8.95
C PHE A 15 -1.76 -4.01 -9.76
N ASN A 16 -1.33 -4.40 -10.96
CA ASN A 16 -2.00 -5.41 -11.77
C ASN A 16 -1.39 -6.77 -11.46
N TYR A 17 -2.24 -7.77 -11.27
CA TYR A 17 -1.78 -9.10 -10.94
C TYR A 17 -1.94 -10.05 -12.12
N THR A 18 -0.89 -10.83 -12.37
CA THR A 18 -0.84 -11.80 -13.46
C THR A 18 -1.07 -13.23 -12.99
N HIS A 19 -1.22 -13.41 -11.67
CA HIS A 19 -1.44 -14.71 -11.04
C HIS A 19 -2.44 -14.59 -9.92
N ASP A 20 -3.06 -15.71 -9.57
CA ASP A 20 -3.92 -15.78 -8.40
C ASP A 20 -3.07 -15.73 -7.14
N ILE A 21 -3.44 -14.89 -6.16
CA ILE A 21 -2.71 -14.74 -4.90
C ILE A 21 -3.73 -14.79 -3.76
N PRO A 22 -3.53 -15.65 -2.75
CA PRO A 22 -4.44 -15.73 -1.62
C PRO A 22 -4.27 -14.54 -0.67
N GLU A 23 -5.32 -14.20 0.07
CA GLU A 23 -5.29 -13.03 0.95
C GLU A 23 -4.21 -13.12 2.02
N TRP A 24 -3.93 -14.32 2.55
CA TRP A 24 -2.93 -14.46 3.60
C TRP A 24 -1.53 -14.05 3.13
N ALA A 25 -1.24 -14.23 1.83
CA ALA A 25 0.05 -13.84 1.28
C ALA A 25 0.22 -12.33 1.30
N PHE A 26 -0.82 -11.58 0.96
CA PHE A 26 -0.80 -10.11 1.04
C PHE A 26 -0.61 -9.63 2.47
N LYS A 27 -1.39 -10.19 3.40
CA LYS A 27 -1.35 -9.78 4.80
C LYS A 27 0.00 -10.06 5.43
N ARG A 28 0.55 -11.24 5.15
CA ARG A 28 1.85 -11.64 5.67
C ARG A 28 2.96 -10.75 5.14
N ALA A 29 2.96 -10.48 3.83
CA ALA A 29 3.97 -9.63 3.22
C ALA A 29 3.88 -8.20 3.73
N ALA A 30 2.67 -7.65 3.82
CA ALA A 30 2.48 -6.29 4.32
C ALA A 30 2.97 -6.15 5.76
N GLN A 31 2.60 -7.07 6.65
CA GLN A 31 3.04 -7.03 8.04
C GLN A 31 4.55 -7.14 8.16
N HIS A 32 5.15 -8.04 7.39
CA HIS A 32 6.60 -8.24 7.40
C HIS A 32 7.35 -6.97 7.01
N PHE A 33 6.94 -6.32 5.92
CA PHE A 33 7.64 -5.14 5.42
C PHE A 33 7.29 -3.87 6.19
N LEU A 34 6.10 -3.78 6.76
CA LEU A 34 5.78 -2.67 7.68
C LEU A 34 6.64 -2.76 8.93
N LYS A 35 6.80 -3.95 9.48
CA LYS A 35 7.62 -4.14 10.67
C LYS A 35 9.07 -3.76 10.41
N LYS A 36 9.59 -4.04 9.20
CA LYS A 36 10.96 -3.68 8.83
C LYS A 36 11.17 -2.20 8.55
N ASN A 37 10.19 -1.53 8.00
CA ASN A 37 10.37 -0.20 7.43
C ASN A 37 9.69 0.92 8.21
N VAL A 38 8.77 0.61 9.11
CA VAL A 38 8.04 1.61 9.88
C VAL A 38 8.42 1.47 11.34
N ASP A 39 8.93 2.58 11.92
CA ASP A 39 9.33 2.63 13.32
C ASP A 39 8.11 2.39 14.21
N ARG A 40 8.30 1.55 15.23
CA ARG A 40 7.28 1.26 16.23
C ARG A 40 6.00 0.66 15.66
N TYR A 41 6.10 0.01 14.50
CA TYR A 41 4.94 -0.68 13.95
C TYR A 41 4.52 -1.84 14.86
N SER A 42 3.23 -1.98 15.09
CA SER A 42 2.65 -3.12 15.83
C SER A 42 1.31 -3.48 15.22
N SER A 43 0.73 -4.58 15.68
CA SER A 43 -0.61 -4.99 15.23
C SER A 43 -1.69 -3.98 15.59
N ASP A 44 -1.42 -3.09 16.56
CA ASP A 44 -2.37 -2.03 16.94
C ASP A 44 -2.25 -0.79 16.08
N SER A 45 -1.28 -0.74 15.18
CA SER A 45 -1.09 0.41 14.30
C SER A 45 -2.31 0.61 13.40
N PRO A 46 -2.73 1.87 13.15
CA PRO A 46 -3.76 2.15 12.14
C PRO A 46 -3.44 1.56 10.78
N LEU A 47 -2.14 1.43 10.43
CA LEU A 47 -1.72 0.84 9.17
C LEU A 47 -2.17 -0.61 9.03
N ASN A 48 -2.29 -1.33 10.14
CA ASN A 48 -2.73 -2.72 10.09
C ASN A 48 -4.20 -2.85 9.67
N ARG A 49 -4.99 -1.81 9.83
CA ARG A 49 -6.38 -1.83 9.35
C ARG A 49 -6.45 -1.93 7.83
N ILE A 50 -5.52 -1.28 7.13
CA ILE A 50 -5.41 -1.43 5.67
C ILE A 50 -4.99 -2.86 5.33
N THR A 51 -4.00 -3.40 6.05
CA THR A 51 -3.52 -4.77 5.82
C THR A 51 -4.64 -5.80 5.95
N GLN A 52 -5.57 -5.60 6.88
CA GLN A 52 -6.67 -6.53 7.08
C GLN A 52 -7.75 -6.47 5.99
N LEU A 53 -7.70 -5.47 5.11
CA LEU A 53 -8.67 -5.32 4.02
C LEU A 53 -8.35 -6.20 2.81
N TYR A 54 -7.12 -6.71 2.69
CA TYR A 54 -6.73 -7.49 1.52
C TYR A 54 -7.62 -8.70 1.33
N ARG A 55 -7.96 -8.94 0.07
CA ARG A 55 -8.73 -10.10 -0.38
C ARG A 55 -7.90 -10.90 -1.35
N PRO A 56 -8.25 -12.17 -1.60
CA PRO A 56 -7.55 -12.93 -2.65
C PRO A 56 -7.77 -12.24 -4.00
N VAL A 57 -6.75 -12.31 -4.85
CA VAL A 57 -6.84 -11.76 -6.20
C VAL A 57 -6.74 -12.87 -7.22
N ARG A 58 -7.29 -12.60 -8.40
CA ARG A 58 -7.18 -13.45 -9.58
C ARG A 58 -6.38 -12.71 -10.64
N LYS A 59 -5.89 -13.45 -11.62
CA LYS A 59 -5.25 -12.87 -12.78
C LYS A 59 -6.13 -11.77 -13.37
N GLY A 60 -5.56 -10.59 -13.60
CA GLY A 60 -6.26 -9.44 -14.14
C GLY A 60 -6.79 -8.46 -13.11
N ASP A 61 -6.80 -8.84 -11.82
CA ASP A 61 -7.25 -7.93 -10.78
C ASP A 61 -6.28 -6.77 -10.58
N LEU A 62 -6.82 -5.65 -10.13
CA LEU A 62 -6.07 -4.41 -9.89
C LEU A 62 -6.30 -3.94 -8.46
N TYR A 63 -5.23 -3.88 -7.65
CA TYR A 63 -5.24 -3.15 -6.39
C TYR A 63 -4.76 -1.74 -6.59
N ARG A 64 -5.38 -0.81 -5.88
CA ARG A 64 -4.96 0.59 -5.84
C ARG A 64 -4.86 1.06 -4.40
N LEU A 65 -3.70 1.62 -4.05
CA LEU A 65 -3.51 2.37 -2.81
C LEU A 65 -3.47 3.85 -3.17
N GLU A 66 -4.30 4.64 -2.51
CA GLU A 66 -4.37 6.06 -2.77
C GLU A 66 -4.31 6.84 -1.47
N TYR A 67 -3.36 7.77 -1.37
CA TYR A 67 -3.19 8.63 -0.21
C TYR A 67 -3.46 10.07 -0.59
N THR A 68 -4.31 10.75 0.19
CA THR A 68 -4.61 12.17 0.02
C THR A 68 -4.07 12.94 1.22
N ALA A 69 -3.06 13.79 0.99
CA ALA A 69 -2.36 14.48 2.06
C ALA A 69 -3.25 15.48 2.80
N SER A 70 -4.15 16.17 2.11
CA SER A 70 -5.01 17.18 2.74
C SER A 70 -5.90 16.59 3.83
N SER A 71 -6.34 15.35 3.67
CA SER A 71 -7.18 14.66 4.65
C SER A 71 -6.44 13.57 5.41
N LYS A 72 -5.17 13.30 5.05
CA LYS A 72 -4.37 12.21 5.61
C LYS A 72 -5.09 10.87 5.52
N THR A 73 -5.74 10.63 4.39
CA THR A 73 -6.56 9.45 4.16
C THR A 73 -5.86 8.50 3.21
N LEU A 74 -5.75 7.23 3.60
CA LEU A 74 -5.26 6.15 2.77
C LEU A 74 -6.40 5.18 2.48
N ALA A 75 -6.66 4.90 1.21
CA ALA A 75 -7.71 4.00 0.79
C ALA A 75 -7.14 2.85 -0.03
N LEU A 76 -7.68 1.65 0.17
CA LEU A 76 -7.37 0.47 -0.62
C LEU A 76 -8.59 0.10 -1.46
N SER A 77 -8.38 -0.05 -2.77
CA SER A 77 -9.43 -0.43 -3.70
C SER A 77 -9.03 -1.70 -4.46
N LEU A 78 -10.01 -2.51 -4.81
CA LEU A 78 -9.83 -3.68 -5.67
C LEU A 78 -10.79 -3.54 -6.83
N ASN A 79 -10.25 -3.50 -8.05
CA ASN A 79 -11.03 -3.33 -9.27
C ASN A 79 -11.97 -2.12 -9.19
N GLN A 80 -11.42 -0.99 -8.71
CA GLN A 80 -12.10 0.30 -8.57
C GLN A 80 -13.17 0.33 -7.47
N ARG A 81 -13.27 -0.72 -6.65
CA ARG A 81 -14.19 -0.76 -5.52
C ARG A 81 -13.38 -0.54 -4.24
N VAL A 82 -13.71 0.50 -3.49
CA VAL A 82 -13.03 0.79 -2.22
C VAL A 82 -13.35 -0.30 -1.20
N LEU A 83 -12.31 -0.96 -0.68
CA LEU A 83 -12.46 -1.95 0.37
C LEU A 83 -12.51 -1.30 1.75
N GLY A 84 -11.83 -0.18 1.92
CA GLY A 84 -11.79 0.56 3.16
C GLY A 84 -10.73 1.64 3.12
N SER A 85 -10.71 2.45 4.19
CA SER A 85 -9.74 3.54 4.31
C SER A 85 -9.42 3.80 5.77
N ILE A 86 -8.30 4.49 5.99
CA ILE A 86 -7.93 5.02 7.30
C ILE A 86 -7.62 6.50 7.14
N GLN A 87 -7.85 7.25 8.22
CA GLN A 87 -7.45 8.64 8.31
C GLN A 87 -6.55 8.78 9.52
N ASP A 88 -5.27 9.04 9.29
CA ASP A 88 -4.27 9.04 10.34
C ASP A 88 -3.03 9.80 9.90
N ALA A 89 -2.35 10.46 10.84
CA ALA A 89 -1.12 11.18 10.55
C ALA A 89 -0.02 10.29 9.98
N GLN A 90 -0.05 9.00 10.27
CA GLN A 90 0.95 8.03 9.81
C GLN A 90 0.51 7.24 8.59
N ALA A 91 -0.65 7.53 8.01
CA ALA A 91 -1.20 6.75 6.91
C ALA A 91 -0.23 6.67 5.72
N ASN A 92 0.50 7.75 5.44
CA ASN A 92 1.46 7.79 4.34
C ASN A 92 2.64 6.84 4.54
N GLN A 93 2.90 6.39 5.75
CA GLN A 93 4.02 5.47 6.00
C GLN A 93 3.77 4.07 5.46
N TYR A 94 2.53 3.76 5.09
CA TYR A 94 2.21 2.47 4.49
C TYR A 94 3.03 2.22 3.22
N PHE A 95 3.33 3.28 2.48
CA PHE A 95 4.12 3.18 1.24
C PHE A 95 5.57 2.75 1.49
N LYS A 96 6.03 2.74 2.73
CA LYS A 96 7.38 2.24 3.05
C LYS A 96 7.54 0.75 2.76
N ILE A 97 6.45 0.01 2.59
CA ILE A 97 6.54 -1.37 2.10
C ILE A 97 7.33 -1.40 0.79
N TRP A 98 7.14 -0.41 -0.07
CA TRP A 98 7.79 -0.35 -1.39
C TRP A 98 8.93 0.66 -1.45
N PHE A 99 8.91 1.73 -0.64
CA PHE A 99 9.87 2.83 -0.73
C PHE A 99 10.77 2.97 0.50
N GLY A 100 10.60 2.12 1.52
CA GLY A 100 11.44 2.15 2.71
C GLY A 100 12.85 1.62 2.46
N GLN A 101 13.67 1.57 3.50
CA GLN A 101 15.05 1.10 3.40
C GLN A 101 15.14 -0.39 3.10
N SER A 102 14.16 -1.17 3.57
CA SER A 102 14.10 -2.62 3.31
C SER A 102 12.81 -2.94 2.55
N PRO A 103 12.69 -2.50 1.27
CA PRO A 103 11.43 -2.59 0.55
C PRO A 103 11.10 -4.01 0.14
N PHE A 104 9.83 -4.20 -0.23
CA PHE A 104 9.34 -5.46 -0.79
C PHE A 104 10.21 -5.93 -1.94
N SER A 105 10.61 -5.00 -2.82
CA SER A 105 11.50 -5.29 -3.92
C SER A 105 12.33 -4.04 -4.21
N ALA A 106 13.66 -4.16 -4.07
CA ALA A 106 14.55 -3.04 -4.38
C ALA A 106 14.48 -2.66 -5.87
N LYS A 107 14.35 -3.65 -6.73
CA LYS A 107 14.21 -3.42 -8.18
C LYS A 107 12.91 -2.69 -8.48
N LEU A 108 11.80 -3.12 -7.89
CA LEU A 108 10.51 -2.46 -8.09
C LEU A 108 10.55 -1.04 -7.56
N LYS A 109 11.18 -0.82 -6.39
CA LYS A 109 11.33 0.52 -5.83
C LYS A 109 12.02 1.45 -6.82
N GLN A 110 13.12 1.02 -7.42
CA GLN A 110 13.83 1.83 -8.38
C GLN A 110 12.99 2.12 -9.63
N GLN A 111 12.30 1.12 -10.14
CA GLN A 111 11.42 1.31 -11.29
C GLN A 111 10.33 2.33 -11.00
N LEU A 112 9.71 2.27 -9.83
CA LEU A 112 8.64 3.19 -9.46
C LEU A 112 9.15 4.62 -9.27
N LEU A 113 10.34 4.79 -8.70
CA LEU A 113 10.92 6.11 -8.47
C LEU A 113 11.44 6.76 -9.74
N ASN A 114 11.77 5.99 -10.75
CA ASN A 114 12.32 6.50 -12.01
C ASN A 114 11.26 6.76 -13.09
N GLU A 115 10.01 6.58 -12.78
CA GLU A 115 8.91 6.89 -13.70
C GLU A 115 8.51 8.39 -13.65
#